data_8852cd9f74036bc46d52389af5167103
#
_entry.id   8852cd9f74036bc46d52389af5167103
#
_cell.length_a   1.000
_cell.length_b   1.000
_cell.length_c   1.000
_cell.angle_alpha   90.00
_cell.angle_beta   90.00
_cell.angle_gamma   90.00
#
_symmetry.space_group_name_H-M   'P 1'
#
loop_
_entity.id
_entity.type
_entity.pdbx_description
1 polymer ?
#
loop_
_entity_poly.entity_id
_entity_poly.type
_entity_poly.pdbx_seq_one_letter_code
_entity_poly.pdbx_strand_id
1 'polypeptide(L)'
;MEAAIELDAIDRRILRALQQDGRVTYDALAGEAGLSSSAVLRRVRRLEEAGVIASYVALVPPERVGLGLTAYINVRLEKQTDNPLRNPRDLFRAAVQAWPEVVECAALTGEMDYLLRVLVQDMQHYARFISDTLLMHPAVQDCKTSFVLERLKNTTAVPV
;
A
#
# COMPACT_ATOMS: atom_id res chain seq x y z
N MET A 1 -2.18 -22.03 3.03
CA MET A 1 -1.59 -21.51 1.78
C MET A 1 -2.55 -21.90 0.67
N GLU A 2 -3.30 -20.95 0.16
CA GLU A 2 -4.17 -21.15 -0.99
C GLU A 2 -3.28 -21.43 -2.21
N ALA A 3 -3.61 -22.44 -3.00
CA ALA A 3 -2.84 -22.80 -4.19
C ALA A 3 -2.87 -21.60 -5.15
N ALA A 4 -1.69 -21.08 -5.50
CA ALA A 4 -1.58 -19.99 -6.46
C ALA A 4 -2.23 -20.44 -7.78
N ILE A 5 -3.22 -19.66 -8.26
CA ILE A 5 -3.85 -19.93 -9.55
C ILE A 5 -2.80 -19.78 -10.66
N GLU A 6 -2.77 -20.72 -11.58
CA GLU A 6 -1.92 -20.63 -12.77
C GLU A 6 -2.51 -19.61 -13.75
N LEU A 7 -1.71 -18.58 -14.07
CA LEU A 7 -2.07 -17.52 -15.01
C LEU A 7 -1.54 -17.84 -16.40
N ASP A 8 -2.43 -17.99 -17.36
CA ASP A 8 -2.06 -18.13 -18.77
C ASP A 8 -1.70 -16.77 -19.42
N ALA A 9 -1.26 -16.79 -20.67
CA ALA A 9 -0.87 -15.59 -21.40
C ALA A 9 -2.03 -14.60 -21.59
N ILE A 10 -3.26 -15.12 -21.69
CA ILE A 10 -4.47 -14.31 -21.84
C ILE A 10 -4.83 -13.63 -20.53
N ASP A 11 -4.76 -14.34 -19.40
CA ASP A 11 -4.99 -13.78 -18.08
C ASP A 11 -4.01 -12.62 -17.79
N ARG A 12 -2.73 -12.82 -18.13
CA ARG A 12 -1.70 -11.76 -17.99
C ARG A 12 -2.00 -10.56 -18.86
N ARG A 13 -2.54 -10.76 -20.08
CA ARG A 13 -2.95 -9.66 -20.97
C ARG A 13 -4.13 -8.87 -20.38
N ILE A 14 -5.14 -9.56 -19.88
CA ILE A 14 -6.28 -8.96 -19.19
C ILE A 14 -5.82 -8.17 -17.97
N LEU A 15 -4.95 -8.74 -17.14
CA LEU A 15 -4.42 -8.06 -15.95
C LEU A 15 -3.62 -6.81 -16.29
N ARG A 16 -2.80 -6.82 -17.36
CA ARG A 16 -2.08 -5.63 -17.81
C ARG A 16 -3.02 -4.51 -18.22
N ALA A 17 -4.07 -4.83 -18.97
CA ALA A 17 -5.06 -3.83 -19.39
C ALA A 17 -5.82 -3.25 -18.17
N LEU A 18 -6.29 -4.11 -17.26
CA LEU A 18 -6.99 -3.69 -16.03
C LEU A 18 -6.10 -2.87 -15.09
N GLN A 19 -4.80 -3.11 -15.05
CA GLN A 19 -3.87 -2.30 -14.27
C GLN A 19 -3.62 -0.91 -14.88
N GLN A 20 -3.87 -0.73 -16.17
CA GLN A 20 -3.79 0.57 -16.85
C GLN A 20 -5.11 1.34 -16.71
N ASP A 21 -6.24 0.67 -16.91
CA ASP A 21 -7.57 1.23 -16.75
C ASP A 21 -8.53 0.20 -16.12
N GLY A 22 -8.78 0.35 -14.83
CA GLY A 22 -9.72 -0.50 -14.09
C GLY A 22 -11.20 -0.33 -14.50
N ARG A 23 -11.50 0.62 -15.40
CA ARG A 23 -12.84 0.87 -15.94
C ARG A 23 -13.00 0.42 -17.40
N VAL A 24 -11.98 -0.21 -17.97
CA VAL A 24 -12.04 -0.74 -19.33
C VAL A 24 -13.22 -1.72 -19.48
N THR A 25 -13.94 -1.62 -20.59
CA THR A 25 -15.11 -2.47 -20.84
C THR A 25 -14.69 -3.88 -21.23
N TYR A 26 -15.55 -4.87 -20.97
CA TYR A 26 -15.28 -6.25 -21.40
C TYR A 26 -15.19 -6.39 -22.92
N ASP A 27 -15.87 -5.55 -23.69
CA ASP A 27 -15.77 -5.52 -25.15
C ASP A 27 -14.39 -5.04 -25.61
N ALA A 28 -13.86 -4.00 -24.96
CA ALA A 28 -12.50 -3.53 -25.24
C ALA A 28 -11.45 -4.58 -24.87
N LEU A 29 -11.57 -5.17 -23.68
CA LEU A 29 -10.70 -6.30 -23.26
C LEU A 29 -10.78 -7.50 -24.21
N ALA A 30 -11.97 -7.80 -24.74
CA ALA A 30 -12.18 -8.88 -25.70
C ALA A 30 -11.38 -8.66 -26.99
N GLY A 31 -11.40 -7.41 -27.50
CA GLY A 31 -10.58 -7.02 -28.64
C GLY A 31 -9.08 -7.20 -28.40
N GLU A 32 -8.58 -6.78 -27.25
CA GLU A 32 -7.17 -6.91 -26.90
C GLU A 32 -6.76 -8.37 -26.64
N ALA A 33 -7.66 -9.16 -26.03
CA ALA A 33 -7.38 -10.55 -25.67
C ALA A 33 -7.60 -11.54 -26.82
N GLY A 34 -8.30 -11.13 -27.90
CA GLY A 34 -8.69 -12.00 -28.99
C GLY A 34 -9.77 -13.03 -28.58
N LEU A 35 -10.69 -12.63 -27.71
CA LEU A 35 -11.76 -13.45 -27.15
C LEU A 35 -13.14 -12.79 -27.35
N SER A 36 -14.22 -13.53 -27.02
CA SER A 36 -15.54 -12.91 -26.83
C SER A 36 -15.65 -12.22 -25.47
N SER A 37 -16.52 -11.20 -25.38
CA SER A 37 -16.77 -10.48 -24.11
C SER A 37 -17.22 -11.41 -22.98
N SER A 38 -18.02 -12.44 -23.28
CA SER A 38 -18.44 -13.45 -22.32
C SER A 38 -17.30 -14.32 -21.81
N ALA A 39 -16.32 -14.64 -22.68
CA ALA A 39 -15.13 -15.38 -22.28
C ALA A 39 -14.21 -14.54 -21.39
N VAL A 40 -14.05 -13.24 -21.71
CA VAL A 40 -13.33 -12.27 -20.87
C VAL A 40 -14.00 -12.14 -19.52
N LEU A 41 -15.31 -11.90 -19.47
CA LEU A 41 -16.06 -11.79 -18.22
C LEU A 41 -15.85 -13.01 -17.30
N ARG A 42 -15.90 -14.22 -17.85
CA ARG A 42 -15.66 -15.46 -17.09
C ARG A 42 -14.24 -15.50 -16.52
N ARG A 43 -13.24 -15.04 -17.30
CA ARG A 43 -11.85 -14.99 -16.84
C ARG A 43 -11.64 -13.95 -15.75
N VAL A 44 -12.19 -12.75 -15.92
CA VAL A 44 -12.09 -11.67 -14.90
C VAL A 44 -12.71 -12.15 -13.58
N ARG A 45 -13.93 -12.73 -13.62
CA ARG A 45 -14.57 -13.30 -12.42
C ARG A 45 -13.70 -14.36 -11.74
N ARG A 46 -13.09 -15.26 -12.50
CA ARG A 46 -12.17 -16.26 -11.97
C ARG A 46 -10.96 -15.61 -11.27
N LEU A 47 -10.41 -14.53 -11.82
CA LEU A 47 -9.28 -13.80 -11.23
C LEU A 47 -9.69 -13.04 -9.96
N GLU A 48 -10.91 -12.52 -9.92
CA GLU A 48 -11.51 -11.89 -8.73
C GLU A 48 -11.76 -12.92 -7.62
N GLU A 49 -12.42 -14.02 -7.94
CA GLU A 49 -12.73 -15.11 -7.01
C GLU A 49 -11.46 -15.77 -6.43
N ALA A 50 -10.40 -15.84 -7.23
CA ALA A 50 -9.09 -16.33 -6.79
C ALA A 50 -8.25 -15.28 -6.05
N GLY A 51 -8.76 -14.06 -5.83
CA GLY A 51 -8.05 -12.97 -5.16
C GLY A 51 -6.84 -12.41 -5.93
N VAL A 52 -6.66 -12.77 -7.21
CA VAL A 52 -5.61 -12.16 -8.07
C VAL A 52 -5.93 -10.70 -8.34
N ILE A 53 -7.21 -10.39 -8.54
CA ILE A 53 -7.74 -9.02 -8.54
C ILE A 53 -8.37 -8.81 -7.16
N ALA A 54 -7.70 -8.05 -6.31
CA ALA A 54 -8.17 -7.80 -4.95
C ALA A 54 -9.31 -6.78 -4.90
N SER A 55 -9.24 -5.72 -5.72
CA SER A 55 -10.23 -4.65 -5.77
C SER A 55 -9.99 -3.70 -6.93
N TYR A 56 -10.99 -2.86 -7.22
CA TYR A 56 -10.88 -1.72 -8.13
C TYR A 56 -10.99 -0.45 -7.31
N VAL A 57 -9.98 0.44 -7.38
CA VAL A 57 -9.92 1.65 -6.57
C VAL A 57 -9.63 2.87 -7.44
N ALA A 58 -10.14 4.04 -7.02
CA ALA A 58 -9.75 5.30 -7.61
C ALA A 58 -8.35 5.69 -7.09
N LEU A 59 -7.43 5.98 -7.98
CA LEU A 59 -6.13 6.54 -7.65
C LEU A 59 -6.26 8.06 -7.54
N VAL A 60 -6.05 8.59 -6.33
CA VAL A 60 -6.15 10.03 -6.06
C VAL A 60 -4.75 10.57 -5.82
N PRO A 61 -4.25 11.50 -6.66
CA PRO A 61 -2.98 12.17 -6.40
C PRO A 61 -3.07 12.96 -5.08
N PRO A 62 -2.19 12.72 -4.10
CA PRO A 62 -2.26 13.36 -2.78
C PRO A 62 -2.27 14.88 -2.85
N GLU A 63 -1.54 15.45 -3.79
CA GLU A 63 -1.42 16.90 -4.00
C GLU A 63 -2.76 17.55 -4.40
N ARG A 64 -3.65 16.78 -5.07
CA ARG A 64 -4.99 17.24 -5.47
C ARG A 64 -5.98 17.34 -4.32
N VAL A 65 -5.65 16.70 -3.20
CA VAL A 65 -6.46 16.74 -1.97
C VAL A 65 -5.73 17.44 -0.82
N GLY A 66 -4.72 18.26 -1.14
CA GLY A 66 -4.02 19.11 -0.17
C GLY A 66 -2.91 18.42 0.62
N LEU A 67 -2.52 17.19 0.25
CA LEU A 67 -1.42 16.46 0.90
C LEU A 67 -0.13 16.64 0.09
N GLY A 68 0.51 17.81 0.24
CA GLY A 68 1.66 18.22 -0.58
C GLY A 68 2.99 17.61 -0.16
N LEU A 69 3.08 16.97 1.01
CA LEU A 69 4.34 16.45 1.53
C LEU A 69 4.25 14.95 1.78
N THR A 70 5.19 14.22 1.18
CA THR A 70 5.37 12.78 1.43
C THR A 70 6.66 12.54 2.22
N ALA A 71 6.57 11.77 3.29
CA ALA A 71 7.72 11.33 4.07
C ALA A 71 7.78 9.80 4.16
N TYR A 72 8.99 9.26 4.16
CA TYR A 72 9.28 7.90 4.58
C TYR A 72 9.94 7.95 5.96
N ILE A 73 9.35 7.27 6.92
CA ILE A 73 9.80 7.28 8.31
C ILE A 73 10.20 5.85 8.70
N ASN A 74 11.48 5.67 8.95
CA ASN A 74 11.98 4.44 9.56
C ASN A 74 11.77 4.55 11.07
N VAL A 75 11.13 3.55 11.66
CA VAL A 75 10.79 3.51 13.09
C VAL A 75 11.53 2.36 13.75
N ARG A 76 12.14 2.66 14.89
CA ARG A 76 12.69 1.66 15.80
C ARG A 76 11.78 1.57 17.02
N LEU A 77 11.45 0.36 17.40
CA LEU A 77 10.66 0.11 18.60
C LEU A 77 11.54 -0.07 19.85
N GLU A 78 10.94 0.17 20.98
CA GLU A 78 11.50 -0.23 22.27
C GLU A 78 11.78 -1.74 22.32
N LYS A 79 12.78 -2.12 23.10
CA LYS A 79 13.10 -3.52 23.29
C LYS A 79 11.92 -4.26 23.92
N GLN A 80 11.76 -5.51 23.52
CA GLN A 80 10.73 -6.38 24.04
C GLN A 80 10.87 -6.50 25.58
N THR A 81 9.75 -6.33 26.29
CA THR A 81 9.70 -6.47 27.74
C THR A 81 9.23 -7.89 28.09
N ASP A 82 9.57 -8.38 29.28
CA ASP A 82 9.11 -9.69 29.79
C ASP A 82 7.59 -9.74 30.05
N ASN A 83 6.91 -8.59 29.93
CA ASN A 83 5.46 -8.51 30.09
C ASN A 83 4.76 -8.69 28.73
N PRO A 84 4.11 -9.84 28.47
CA PRO A 84 3.46 -10.13 27.20
C PRO A 84 2.30 -9.16 26.88
N LEU A 85 1.70 -8.51 27.90
CA LEU A 85 0.62 -7.52 27.71
C LEU A 85 1.15 -6.15 27.23
N ARG A 86 2.44 -5.95 27.18
CA ARG A 86 3.11 -4.72 26.74
C ARG A 86 4.12 -4.96 25.61
N ASN A 87 3.83 -5.92 24.74
CA ASN A 87 4.67 -6.14 23.56
C ASN A 87 4.66 -4.89 22.66
N PRO A 88 5.79 -4.20 22.50
CA PRO A 88 5.86 -2.96 21.70
C PRO A 88 5.34 -3.14 20.27
N ARG A 89 5.60 -4.32 19.65
CA ARG A 89 5.16 -4.61 18.29
C ARG A 89 3.63 -4.66 18.17
N ASP A 90 2.93 -5.26 19.14
CA ASP A 90 1.48 -5.38 19.10
C ASP A 90 0.81 -4.04 19.39
N LEU A 91 1.38 -3.26 20.32
CA LEU A 91 0.93 -1.89 20.61
C LEU A 91 1.09 -1.00 19.37
N PHE A 92 2.24 -1.05 18.71
CA PHE A 92 2.51 -0.25 17.51
C PHE A 92 1.60 -0.65 16.35
N ARG A 93 1.41 -1.97 16.11
CA ARG A 93 0.51 -2.48 15.06
C ARG A 93 -0.93 -2.01 15.23
N ALA A 94 -1.42 -1.98 16.47
CA ALA A 94 -2.75 -1.48 16.76
C ALA A 94 -2.86 0.03 16.53
N ALA A 95 -1.87 0.79 16.99
CA ALA A 95 -1.87 2.25 16.90
C ALA A 95 -1.79 2.76 15.46
N VAL A 96 -0.91 2.17 14.63
CA VAL A 96 -0.68 2.63 13.26
C VAL A 96 -1.94 2.55 12.37
N GLN A 97 -2.87 1.66 12.69
CA GLN A 97 -4.15 1.55 11.97
C GLN A 97 -5.06 2.78 12.17
N ALA A 98 -4.86 3.52 13.26
CA ALA A 98 -5.66 4.68 13.61
C ALA A 98 -5.02 6.02 13.15
N TRP A 99 -3.83 6.00 12.59
CA TRP A 99 -3.12 7.21 12.15
C TRP A 99 -3.44 7.52 10.68
N PRO A 100 -4.28 8.51 10.38
CA PRO A 100 -4.73 8.79 9.02
C PRO A 100 -3.61 9.28 8.10
N GLU A 101 -2.54 9.85 8.67
CA GLU A 101 -1.37 10.30 7.92
C GLU A 101 -0.57 9.10 7.36
N VAL A 102 -0.65 7.93 7.98
CA VAL A 102 0.10 6.73 7.60
C VAL A 102 -0.70 5.95 6.56
N VAL A 103 -0.23 5.96 5.32
CA VAL A 103 -0.88 5.26 4.20
C VAL A 103 -0.23 3.91 3.88
N GLU A 104 0.93 3.63 4.46
CA GLU A 104 1.62 2.35 4.35
C GLU A 104 2.50 2.12 5.58
N CYS A 105 2.51 0.91 6.09
CA CYS A 105 3.40 0.47 7.16
C CYS A 105 3.91 -0.93 6.84
N ALA A 106 5.21 -1.06 6.65
CA ALA A 106 5.88 -2.32 6.38
C ALA A 106 6.88 -2.67 7.47
N ALA A 107 6.87 -3.92 7.95
CA ALA A 107 7.93 -4.43 8.82
C ALA A 107 9.19 -4.67 8.00
N LEU A 108 10.33 -4.28 8.54
CA LEU A 108 11.62 -4.39 7.87
C LEU A 108 12.50 -5.44 8.55
N THR A 109 13.46 -5.94 7.79
CA THR A 109 14.65 -6.61 8.31
C THR A 109 15.77 -5.59 8.49
N GLY A 110 16.62 -5.74 9.50
CA GLY A 110 17.78 -4.87 9.74
C GLY A 110 17.65 -4.04 11.02
N GLU A 111 18.24 -2.84 11.04
CA GLU A 111 18.33 -2.02 12.25
C GLU A 111 17.02 -1.36 12.66
N MET A 112 16.15 -1.07 11.70
CA MET A 112 14.86 -0.43 11.92
C MET A 112 13.76 -1.47 11.82
N ASP A 113 12.72 -1.33 12.64
CA ASP A 113 11.65 -2.32 12.71
C ASP A 113 10.57 -2.11 11.66
N TYR A 114 10.24 -0.85 11.37
CA TYR A 114 9.15 -0.49 10.44
C TYR A 114 9.54 0.67 9.52
N LEU A 115 8.96 0.65 8.32
CA LEU A 115 8.93 1.78 7.40
C LEU A 115 7.49 2.26 7.25
N LEU A 116 7.28 3.54 7.51
CA LEU A 116 6.01 4.21 7.25
C LEU A 116 6.12 5.07 6.01
N ARG A 117 5.06 5.09 5.20
CA ARG A 117 4.83 6.14 4.22
C ARG A 117 3.74 7.06 4.75
N VAL A 118 4.10 8.32 4.93
CA VAL A 118 3.27 9.34 5.57
C VAL A 118 2.94 10.42 4.56
N LEU A 119 1.67 10.82 4.50
CA LEU A 119 1.18 11.91 3.68
C LEU A 119 0.64 13.01 4.59
N VAL A 120 1.18 14.22 4.45
CA VAL A 120 0.77 15.40 5.23
C VAL A 120 0.65 16.63 4.35
N GLN A 121 0.00 17.67 4.84
CA GLN A 121 -0.20 18.92 4.10
C GLN A 121 1.11 19.67 3.89
N ASP A 122 1.88 19.83 4.98
CA ASP A 122 3.09 20.63 5.05
C ASP A 122 4.03 20.19 6.20
N MET A 123 5.13 20.89 6.38
CA MET A 123 6.10 20.64 7.46
C MET A 123 5.53 20.87 8.85
N GLN A 124 4.58 21.74 9.01
CA GLN A 124 3.96 21.99 10.32
C GLN A 124 3.05 20.83 10.71
N HIS A 125 2.26 20.29 9.76
CA HIS A 125 1.48 19.08 9.97
C HIS A 125 2.39 17.89 10.30
N TYR A 126 3.48 17.71 9.53
CA TYR A 126 4.49 16.69 9.80
C TYR A 126 5.05 16.79 11.22
N ALA A 127 5.47 18.01 11.65
CA ALA A 127 6.04 18.22 12.96
C ALA A 127 5.06 17.83 14.09
N ARG A 128 3.77 18.18 13.96
CA ARG A 128 2.73 17.74 14.92
C ARG A 128 2.59 16.22 14.93
N PHE A 129 2.52 15.57 13.76
CA PHE A 129 2.42 14.12 13.69
C PHE A 129 3.59 13.43 14.40
N ILE A 130 4.83 13.92 14.18
CA ILE A 130 6.01 13.36 14.84
C ILE A 130 5.98 13.57 16.34
N SER A 131 5.80 14.83 16.79
CA SER A 131 5.91 15.19 18.21
C SER A 131 4.74 14.68 19.04
N ASP A 132 3.53 14.78 18.52
CA ASP A 132 2.31 14.56 19.31
C ASP A 132 1.73 13.14 19.12
N THR A 133 2.17 12.43 18.09
CA THR A 133 1.63 11.09 17.76
C THR A 133 2.72 10.02 17.78
N LEU A 134 3.70 10.10 16.87
CA LEU A 134 4.65 9.01 16.69
C LEU A 134 5.61 8.85 17.86
N LEU A 135 6.31 9.92 18.26
CA LEU A 135 7.29 9.88 19.35
C LEU A 135 6.65 9.84 20.75
N MET A 136 5.37 10.20 20.88
CA MET A 136 4.63 10.01 22.13
C MET A 136 4.16 8.57 22.33
N HIS A 137 4.21 7.75 21.29
CA HIS A 137 3.76 6.37 21.39
C HIS A 137 4.76 5.53 22.19
N PRO A 138 4.34 4.83 23.27
CA PRO A 138 5.24 4.17 24.23
C PRO A 138 6.04 3.00 23.63
N ALA A 139 5.67 2.50 22.46
CA ALA A 139 6.42 1.47 21.76
C ALA A 139 7.53 2.03 20.87
N VAL A 140 7.58 3.34 20.62
CA VAL A 140 8.55 3.96 19.70
C VAL A 140 9.78 4.43 20.49
N GLN A 141 10.93 3.93 20.12
CA GLN A 141 12.22 4.32 20.69
C GLN A 141 12.79 5.55 19.96
N ASP A 142 12.85 5.45 18.63
CA ASP A 142 13.34 6.54 17.77
C ASP A 142 12.79 6.39 16.33
N CYS A 143 12.97 7.46 15.53
CA CYS A 143 12.62 7.42 14.11
C CYS A 143 13.60 8.24 13.27
N LYS A 144 13.74 7.85 11.99
CA LYS A 144 14.51 8.58 10.97
C LYS A 144 13.63 8.88 9.79
N THR A 145 13.53 10.16 9.43
CA THR A 145 12.66 10.61 8.34
C THR A 145 13.45 11.02 7.12
N SER A 146 12.92 10.64 5.95
CA SER A 146 13.34 11.12 4.64
C SER A 146 12.15 11.70 3.91
N PHE A 147 12.26 12.94 3.41
CA PHE A 147 11.25 13.57 2.59
C PHE A 147 11.46 13.24 1.12
N VAL A 148 10.37 13.02 0.39
CA VAL A 148 10.42 12.82 -1.06
C VAL A 148 10.60 14.17 -1.74
N LEU A 149 11.72 14.37 -2.40
CA LEU A 149 12.00 15.56 -3.21
C LEU A 149 11.39 15.44 -4.60
N GLU A 150 11.53 14.26 -5.22
CA GLU A 150 11.03 13.97 -6.56
C GLU A 150 10.64 12.50 -6.67
N ARG A 151 9.57 12.20 -7.40
CA ARG A 151 9.15 10.84 -7.74
C ARG A 151 9.51 10.53 -9.18
N LEU A 152 10.57 9.78 -9.40
CA LEU A 152 11.02 9.38 -10.73
C LEU A 152 10.12 8.29 -11.36
N LYS A 153 9.49 7.47 -10.51
CA LYS A 153 8.53 6.45 -10.94
C LYS A 153 7.46 6.27 -9.86
N ASN A 154 6.21 6.31 -10.28
CA ASN A 154 5.06 6.06 -9.42
C ASN A 154 4.02 5.23 -10.19
N THR A 155 3.97 3.95 -9.92
CA THR A 155 2.99 3.03 -10.54
C THR A 155 2.46 2.07 -9.49
N THR A 156 1.19 1.71 -9.60
CA THR A 156 0.55 0.65 -8.83
C THR A 156 0.55 -0.68 -9.60
N ALA A 157 0.95 -0.66 -10.87
CA ALA A 157 1.00 -1.86 -11.70
C ALA A 157 2.15 -2.78 -11.27
N VAL A 158 1.82 -4.05 -11.01
CA VAL A 158 2.78 -5.11 -10.77
C VAL A 158 3.16 -5.80 -12.08
N PRO A 159 4.40 -6.29 -12.25
CA PRO A 159 4.80 -7.02 -13.44
C PRO A 159 4.09 -8.39 -13.51
N VAL A 160 3.29 -8.59 -14.58
CA VAL A 160 2.55 -9.82 -14.84
C VAL A 160 2.74 -10.33 -16.25
#